data_0c0a6b3296679969c34e3804e58ce518
#
_entry.id   0c0a6b3296679969c34e3804e58ce518
#
_cell.length_a   1.000
_cell.length_b   1.000
_cell.length_c   1.000
_cell.angle_alpha   90.00
_cell.angle_beta   90.00
_cell.angle_gamma   90.00
#
_symmetry.space_group_name_H-M   'P 1'
#
loop_
_entity.id
_entity.type
_entity.pdbx_description
1 polymer ?
#
loop_
_entity_poly.entity_id
_entity_poly.type
_entity_poly.pdbx_seq_one_letter_code
_entity_poly.pdbx_strand_id
1 'polypeptide(L)'
;MNSHTKTTSMTPHFFDSQYLNEVLAQQKHAYLHYPLPTAKERIDRLARLKRILVKYQDQFADAINQDYGNRSIGETKIGELLTCLEHIKYYSKNLTRWMKPSKRHVGIIHQPAKAWVQYQPLGVVGIIAPWNYPLLLSIGPLICALAAGNHAMIKISSASAAFGEVLEKALAEAFPKELVAVVNGGGVISDAFCRLPFDKLIFTGSTAVGKTVMAAAAENLVPVILELGGKSPVLVHPSIDLRDVAQRIAVGKLWNAGQTCVAPDYMFLPLGKTAEFIDHFKACVESMYPDITHNQDYTSIINVKQYNRLQGYLDDAREQGAQVIEINPRSENSADLRKIAPTIVTNVTPMMQIMQHEIFGPLLPIMEYDQIDDVIDFINSRPRPLALYYFDFDQARADYVAQRTHSGHFGQNTVLTHVCLLYTSPSPRDVEE
;
A
#
# COMPACT_ATOMS: atom_id res chain seq x y z
N MET A 1 -45.18 12.46 -31.36
CA MET A 1 -44.05 13.33 -30.98
C MET A 1 -43.08 12.47 -30.20
N ASN A 2 -42.06 11.91 -30.86
CA ASN A 2 -41.06 11.06 -30.26
C ASN A 2 -39.88 11.92 -29.85
N SER A 3 -39.64 12.06 -28.53
CA SER A 3 -38.44 12.66 -27.98
C SER A 3 -37.34 11.60 -27.91
N HIS A 4 -36.41 11.61 -28.85
CA HIS A 4 -35.18 10.86 -28.78
C HIS A 4 -34.24 11.52 -27.75
N THR A 5 -34.12 10.95 -26.58
CA THR A 5 -33.03 11.22 -25.66
C THR A 5 -31.72 10.70 -26.29
N LYS A 6 -30.87 11.61 -26.75
CA LYS A 6 -29.50 11.31 -27.16
C LYS A 6 -28.69 10.88 -25.92
N THR A 7 -28.47 9.59 -25.75
CA THR A 7 -27.42 9.07 -24.94
C THR A 7 -26.08 9.38 -25.62
N THR A 8 -25.37 10.35 -25.11
CA THR A 8 -23.97 10.63 -25.51
C THR A 8 -23.13 9.43 -25.07
N SER A 9 -22.82 8.52 -25.98
CA SER A 9 -21.80 7.49 -25.77
C SER A 9 -20.46 8.20 -25.65
N MET A 10 -19.88 8.20 -24.46
CA MET A 10 -18.46 8.56 -24.28
C MET A 10 -17.62 7.54 -25.07
N THR A 11 -17.00 7.98 -26.13
CA THR A 11 -15.94 7.23 -26.82
C THR A 11 -14.85 6.87 -25.82
N PRO A 12 -14.40 5.62 -25.77
CA PRO A 12 -13.29 5.25 -24.88
C PRO A 12 -12.06 6.08 -25.29
N HIS A 13 -11.55 6.89 -24.36
CA HIS A 13 -10.30 7.60 -24.57
C HIS A 13 -9.18 6.59 -24.75
N PHE A 14 -8.62 6.51 -25.95
CA PHE A 14 -7.39 5.76 -26.20
C PHE A 14 -6.22 6.54 -25.55
N PHE A 15 -5.76 6.06 -24.41
CA PHE A 15 -4.52 6.56 -23.82
C PHE A 15 -3.35 5.99 -24.64
N ASP A 16 -2.63 6.84 -25.32
CA ASP A 16 -1.39 6.53 -26.00
C ASP A 16 -0.24 7.42 -25.48
N SER A 17 0.97 7.18 -25.93
CA SER A 17 2.13 7.95 -25.51
C SER A 17 2.03 9.43 -25.93
N GLN A 18 1.37 9.74 -27.01
CA GLN A 18 1.14 11.12 -27.47
C GLN A 18 0.23 11.85 -26.50
N TYR A 19 -0.92 11.26 -26.14
CA TYR A 19 -1.84 11.81 -25.15
C TYR A 19 -1.14 12.09 -23.80
N LEU A 20 -0.31 11.15 -23.33
CA LEU A 20 0.44 11.33 -22.06
C LEU A 20 1.38 12.54 -22.12
N ASN A 21 2.12 12.70 -23.21
CA ASN A 21 3.00 13.85 -23.41
C ASN A 21 2.22 15.17 -23.51
N GLU A 22 1.08 15.20 -24.19
CA GLU A 22 0.22 16.39 -24.29
C GLU A 22 -0.29 16.82 -22.91
N VAL A 23 -0.79 15.86 -22.10
CA VAL A 23 -1.26 16.15 -20.74
C VAL A 23 -0.14 16.67 -19.85
N LEU A 24 1.04 16.04 -19.90
CA LEU A 24 2.20 16.49 -19.13
C LEU A 24 2.62 17.91 -19.56
N ALA A 25 2.65 18.20 -20.85
CA ALA A 25 2.98 19.53 -21.36
C ALA A 25 1.99 20.60 -20.86
N GLN A 26 0.67 20.28 -20.88
CA GLN A 26 -0.36 21.16 -20.33
C GLN A 26 -0.16 21.41 -18.84
N GLN A 27 0.15 20.36 -18.05
CA GLN A 27 0.40 20.48 -16.62
C GLN A 27 1.66 21.32 -16.32
N LYS A 28 2.76 21.07 -17.02
CA LYS A 28 4.00 21.87 -16.88
C LYS A 28 3.78 23.33 -17.24
N HIS A 29 3.06 23.59 -18.34
CA HIS A 29 2.72 24.94 -18.73
C HIS A 29 1.88 25.67 -17.67
N ALA A 30 0.83 25.02 -17.15
CA ALA A 30 -0.01 25.59 -16.10
C ALA A 30 0.76 25.83 -14.80
N TYR A 31 1.64 24.92 -14.42
CA TYR A 31 2.52 25.09 -13.27
C TYR A 31 3.46 26.31 -13.42
N LEU A 32 4.09 26.45 -14.56
CA LEU A 32 5.01 27.58 -14.81
C LEU A 32 4.32 28.95 -14.74
N HIS A 33 3.03 29.02 -15.09
CA HIS A 33 2.25 30.26 -14.97
C HIS A 33 1.89 30.63 -13.52
N TYR A 34 1.79 29.65 -12.62
CA TYR A 34 1.48 29.89 -11.22
C TYR A 34 2.18 28.86 -10.30
N PRO A 35 3.53 28.98 -10.13
CA PRO A 35 4.33 27.95 -9.47
C PRO A 35 4.22 27.93 -7.94
N LEU A 36 3.74 29.04 -7.31
CA LEU A 36 3.76 29.20 -5.86
C LEU A 36 2.35 29.51 -5.30
N PRO A 37 1.41 28.56 -5.32
CA PRO A 37 0.10 28.75 -4.72
C PRO A 37 0.23 28.99 -3.22
N THR A 38 -0.61 29.89 -2.66
CA THR A 38 -0.65 30.23 -1.25
C THR A 38 -1.10 29.05 -0.39
N ALA A 39 -0.86 29.10 0.92
CA ALA A 39 -1.35 28.11 1.86
C ALA A 39 -2.89 27.97 1.80
N LYS A 40 -3.62 29.09 1.67
CA LYS A 40 -5.07 29.08 1.54
C LYS A 40 -5.53 28.29 0.31
N GLU A 41 -4.95 28.57 -0.86
CA GLU A 41 -5.29 27.89 -2.10
C GLU A 41 -5.02 26.38 -2.04
N ARG A 42 -3.89 25.98 -1.43
CA ARG A 42 -3.56 24.57 -1.25
C ARG A 42 -4.55 23.88 -0.30
N ILE A 43 -4.95 24.55 0.79
CA ILE A 43 -6.00 24.06 1.72
C ILE A 43 -7.36 23.97 1.00
N ASP A 44 -7.69 24.94 0.15
CA ASP A 44 -8.92 24.91 -0.66
C ASP A 44 -8.93 23.76 -1.67
N ARG A 45 -7.76 23.41 -2.26
CA ARG A 45 -7.60 22.21 -3.10
C ARG A 45 -7.87 20.93 -2.29
N LEU A 46 -7.30 20.80 -1.10
CA LEU A 46 -7.54 19.68 -0.19
C LEU A 46 -9.01 19.59 0.26
N ALA A 47 -9.65 20.70 0.53
CA ALA A 47 -11.08 20.75 0.87
C ALA A 47 -11.98 20.30 -0.30
N ARG A 48 -11.62 20.64 -1.55
CA ARG A 48 -12.30 20.13 -2.75
C ARG A 48 -12.14 18.63 -2.89
N LEU A 49 -10.91 18.12 -2.72
CA LEU A 49 -10.63 16.70 -2.75
C LEU A 49 -11.46 15.95 -1.69
N LYS A 50 -11.50 16.46 -0.45
CA LYS A 50 -12.33 15.87 0.61
C LYS A 50 -13.81 15.75 0.22
N ARG A 51 -14.39 16.81 -0.36
CA ARG A 51 -15.81 16.79 -0.78
C ARG A 51 -16.07 15.72 -1.84
N ILE A 52 -15.16 15.55 -2.79
CA ILE A 52 -15.28 14.54 -3.84
C ILE A 52 -15.14 13.13 -3.27
N LEU A 53 -14.19 12.88 -2.40
CA LEU A 53 -14.03 11.58 -1.75
C LEU A 53 -15.29 11.17 -0.98
N VAL A 54 -15.89 12.08 -0.24
CA VAL A 54 -17.14 11.82 0.49
C VAL A 54 -18.32 11.63 -0.47
N LYS A 55 -18.40 12.43 -1.53
CA LYS A 55 -19.48 12.32 -2.54
C LYS A 55 -19.48 10.98 -3.26
N TYR A 56 -18.31 10.46 -3.61
CA TYR A 56 -18.14 9.25 -4.41
C TYR A 56 -17.82 7.99 -3.57
N GLN A 57 -17.90 8.07 -2.24
CA GLN A 57 -17.45 7.01 -1.31
C GLN A 57 -18.03 5.63 -1.61
N ASP A 58 -19.33 5.55 -1.92
CA ASP A 58 -20.00 4.28 -2.20
C ASP A 58 -19.59 3.77 -3.58
N GLN A 59 -19.52 4.64 -4.58
CA GLN A 59 -19.09 4.29 -5.93
C GLN A 59 -17.63 3.77 -5.96
N PHE A 60 -16.73 4.35 -5.16
CA PHE A 60 -15.38 3.83 -5.01
C PHE A 60 -15.37 2.44 -4.39
N ALA A 61 -16.13 2.23 -3.31
CA ALA A 61 -16.18 0.94 -2.65
C ALA A 61 -16.79 -0.14 -3.55
N ASP A 62 -17.86 0.18 -4.27
CA ASP A 62 -18.52 -0.73 -5.23
C ASP A 62 -17.58 -1.08 -6.41
N ALA A 63 -16.87 -0.09 -6.95
CA ALA A 63 -15.93 -0.31 -8.05
C ALA A 63 -14.74 -1.18 -7.63
N ILE A 64 -14.19 -0.97 -6.44
CA ILE A 64 -13.12 -1.81 -5.90
C ILE A 64 -13.65 -3.22 -5.63
N ASN A 65 -14.85 -3.37 -5.07
CA ASN A 65 -15.50 -4.67 -4.91
C ASN A 65 -15.66 -5.40 -6.25
N GLN A 66 -16.06 -4.68 -7.30
CA GLN A 66 -16.18 -5.22 -8.65
C GLN A 66 -14.83 -5.70 -9.21
N ASP A 67 -13.75 -4.90 -9.06
CA ASP A 67 -12.40 -5.25 -9.54
C ASP A 67 -11.89 -6.54 -8.89
N TYR A 68 -12.18 -6.76 -7.61
CA TYR A 68 -11.82 -7.98 -6.89
C TYR A 68 -12.76 -9.17 -7.17
N GLY A 69 -13.99 -8.89 -7.62
CA GLY A 69 -15.08 -9.86 -7.65
C GLY A 69 -15.77 -10.07 -6.29
N ASN A 70 -15.08 -9.80 -5.20
CA ASN A 70 -15.61 -9.57 -3.86
C ASN A 70 -14.54 -8.93 -2.97
N ARG A 71 -14.83 -7.77 -2.40
CA ARG A 71 -14.05 -7.13 -1.35
C ARG A 71 -14.96 -6.41 -0.38
N SER A 72 -14.66 -6.51 0.93
CA SER A 72 -15.45 -5.85 1.97
C SER A 72 -15.55 -4.34 1.73
N ILE A 73 -16.78 -3.85 1.67
CA ILE A 73 -17.10 -2.42 1.61
C ILE A 73 -16.60 -1.71 2.88
N GLY A 74 -16.73 -2.38 4.04
CA GLY A 74 -16.24 -1.89 5.32
C GLY A 74 -14.74 -1.69 5.34
N GLU A 75 -13.96 -2.67 4.84
CA GLU A 75 -12.51 -2.55 4.73
C GLU A 75 -12.08 -1.38 3.83
N THR A 76 -12.75 -1.21 2.70
CA THR A 76 -12.47 -0.08 1.79
C THR A 76 -12.74 1.26 2.46
N LYS A 77 -13.89 1.40 3.15
CA LYS A 77 -14.25 2.65 3.82
C LYS A 77 -13.33 2.98 4.99
N ILE A 78 -12.97 1.98 5.81
CA ILE A 78 -12.10 2.18 6.99
C ILE A 78 -10.64 2.28 6.57
N GLY A 79 -10.15 1.32 5.81
CA GLY A 79 -8.72 1.20 5.48
C GLY A 79 -8.23 2.21 4.45
N GLU A 80 -9.10 2.67 3.55
CA GLU A 80 -8.68 3.57 2.49
C GLU A 80 -9.31 4.97 2.61
N LEU A 81 -10.64 5.06 2.62
CA LEU A 81 -11.31 6.35 2.61
C LEU A 81 -11.07 7.16 3.89
N LEU A 82 -11.32 6.55 5.06
CA LEU A 82 -11.15 7.23 6.35
C LEU A 82 -9.70 7.70 6.52
N THR A 83 -8.74 6.87 6.15
CA THR A 83 -7.31 7.21 6.18
C THR A 83 -7.02 8.44 5.31
N CYS A 84 -7.54 8.50 4.07
CA CYS A 84 -7.40 9.68 3.22
C CYS A 84 -8.01 10.95 3.85
N LEU A 85 -9.17 10.83 4.48
CA LEU A 85 -9.85 11.97 5.13
C LEU A 85 -9.06 12.51 6.34
N GLU A 86 -8.47 11.63 7.14
CA GLU A 86 -7.60 12.03 8.26
C GLU A 86 -6.29 12.66 7.76
N HIS A 87 -5.71 12.15 6.65
CA HIS A 87 -4.56 12.77 6.00
C HIS A 87 -4.89 14.20 5.55
N ILE A 88 -6.00 14.42 4.84
CA ILE A 88 -6.43 15.76 4.43
C ILE A 88 -6.56 16.70 5.63
N LYS A 89 -7.19 16.24 6.70
CA LYS A 89 -7.37 17.03 7.93
C LYS A 89 -6.04 17.42 8.56
N TYR A 90 -5.11 16.50 8.67
CA TYR A 90 -3.79 16.74 9.26
C TYR A 90 -2.96 17.69 8.40
N TYR A 91 -2.89 17.47 7.07
CA TYR A 91 -2.17 18.37 6.16
C TYR A 91 -2.75 19.79 6.20
N SER A 92 -4.07 19.92 6.11
CA SER A 92 -4.73 21.23 6.17
C SER A 92 -4.41 21.99 7.46
N LYS A 93 -4.33 21.28 8.60
CA LYS A 93 -4.00 21.88 9.90
C LYS A 93 -2.56 22.36 9.99
N ASN A 94 -1.62 21.66 9.38
CA ASN A 94 -0.19 21.89 9.56
C ASN A 94 0.47 22.69 8.41
N LEU A 95 -0.16 22.76 7.25
CA LEU A 95 0.42 23.29 6.02
C LEU A 95 1.00 24.70 6.16
N THR A 96 0.23 25.62 6.77
CA THR A 96 0.71 27.00 6.97
C THR A 96 1.99 27.08 7.80
N ARG A 97 2.17 26.16 8.77
CA ARG A 97 3.39 26.06 9.57
C ARG A 97 4.54 25.51 8.74
N TRP A 98 4.32 24.46 7.96
CA TRP A 98 5.36 23.82 7.13
C TRP A 98 5.87 24.72 6.01
N MET A 99 5.05 25.63 5.49
CA MET A 99 5.42 26.58 4.45
C MET A 99 6.28 27.74 4.95
N LYS A 100 6.47 27.90 6.28
CA LYS A 100 7.31 28.97 6.81
C LYS A 100 8.78 28.71 6.53
N PRO A 101 9.57 29.75 6.11
CA PRO A 101 11.01 29.62 5.99
C PRO A 101 11.66 29.19 7.31
N SER A 102 12.55 28.21 7.23
CA SER A 102 13.30 27.67 8.38
C SER A 102 14.67 28.34 8.45
N LYS A 103 14.91 29.18 9.45
CA LYS A 103 16.19 29.86 9.65
C LYS A 103 17.33 28.86 9.88
N ARG A 104 18.50 29.18 9.35
CA ARG A 104 19.72 28.38 9.52
C ARG A 104 20.79 29.20 10.25
N HIS A 105 21.67 28.52 10.96
CA HIS A 105 22.81 29.12 11.61
C HIS A 105 23.78 29.70 10.56
N VAL A 106 24.30 30.90 10.85
CA VAL A 106 25.35 31.54 10.05
C VAL A 106 26.53 31.84 10.96
N GLY A 107 27.66 31.26 10.64
CA GLY A 107 28.89 31.44 11.41
C GLY A 107 29.34 32.91 11.52
N ILE A 108 30.12 33.25 12.54
CA ILE A 108 30.50 34.59 12.90
C ILE A 108 31.22 35.32 11.75
N ILE A 109 32.01 34.61 10.93
CA ILE A 109 32.75 35.15 9.79
C ILE A 109 31.84 35.72 8.70
N HIS A 110 30.59 35.21 8.63
CA HIS A 110 29.60 35.61 7.64
C HIS A 110 28.56 36.59 8.18
N GLN A 111 28.68 37.06 9.41
CA GLN A 111 27.79 38.12 9.95
C GLN A 111 27.99 39.42 9.20
N PRO A 112 26.91 40.16 8.91
CA PRO A 112 25.52 40.05 9.34
C PRO A 112 24.60 39.25 8.38
N ALA A 113 25.11 38.35 7.57
CA ALA A 113 24.32 37.54 6.64
C ALA A 113 23.22 36.72 7.37
N LYS A 114 22.13 36.44 6.66
CA LYS A 114 21.02 35.58 7.12
C LYS A 114 20.82 34.45 6.14
N ALA A 115 20.60 33.23 6.66
CA ALA A 115 20.31 32.05 5.85
C ALA A 115 19.01 31.40 6.30
N TRP A 116 18.28 30.87 5.34
CA TRP A 116 17.07 30.09 5.59
C TRP A 116 16.84 29.05 4.49
N VAL A 117 16.07 28.01 4.80
CA VAL A 117 15.55 27.05 3.85
C VAL A 117 14.08 27.34 3.63
N GLN A 118 13.63 27.36 2.40
CA GLN A 118 12.24 27.51 2.00
C GLN A 118 11.88 26.40 1.04
N TYR A 119 10.85 25.62 1.39
CA TYR A 119 10.34 24.57 0.52
C TYR A 119 9.47 25.15 -0.59
N GLN A 120 9.67 24.67 -1.80
CA GLN A 120 8.93 25.07 -3.00
C GLN A 120 8.32 23.84 -3.68
N PRO A 121 7.21 23.99 -4.43
CA PRO A 121 6.71 22.90 -5.26
C PRO A 121 7.78 22.49 -6.30
N LEU A 122 7.78 21.21 -6.65
CA LEU A 122 8.70 20.66 -7.65
C LEU A 122 8.21 20.90 -9.08
N GLY A 123 6.89 20.81 -9.31
CA GLY A 123 6.29 20.86 -10.63
C GLY A 123 5.17 19.86 -10.79
N VAL A 124 5.33 18.90 -11.70
CA VAL A 124 4.37 17.83 -11.97
C VAL A 124 4.87 16.51 -11.40
N VAL A 125 4.05 15.91 -10.53
CA VAL A 125 4.35 14.63 -9.88
C VAL A 125 3.60 13.51 -10.59
N GLY A 126 4.32 12.49 -11.07
CA GLY A 126 3.74 11.23 -11.52
C GLY A 126 3.47 10.30 -10.33
N ILE A 127 2.30 9.68 -10.30
CA ILE A 127 1.91 8.74 -9.24
C ILE A 127 1.45 7.43 -9.91
N ILE A 128 2.11 6.32 -9.60
CA ILE A 128 1.73 4.99 -10.08
C ILE A 128 1.18 4.20 -8.91
N ALA A 129 -0.14 4.02 -8.91
CA ALA A 129 -0.87 3.35 -7.85
C ALA A 129 -1.02 1.84 -8.12
N PRO A 130 -0.88 0.98 -7.09
CA PRO A 130 -1.11 -0.45 -7.17
C PRO A 130 -2.61 -0.77 -7.10
N TRP A 131 -2.92 -2.07 -7.16
CA TRP A 131 -4.29 -2.56 -7.16
C TRP A 131 -4.84 -2.92 -5.77
N ASN A 132 -3.96 -3.13 -4.77
CA ASN A 132 -4.37 -3.68 -3.47
C ASN A 132 -5.11 -2.69 -2.55
N TYR A 133 -4.71 -1.42 -2.56
CA TYR A 133 -5.40 -0.29 -1.91
C TYR A 133 -5.44 0.88 -2.90
N PRO A 134 -6.23 0.76 -3.98
CA PRO A 134 -6.13 1.69 -5.10
C PRO A 134 -6.57 3.10 -4.74
N LEU A 135 -7.52 3.26 -3.82
CA LEU A 135 -7.97 4.58 -3.35
C LEU A 135 -6.90 5.24 -2.46
N LEU A 136 -6.42 4.54 -1.42
CA LEU A 136 -5.43 5.10 -0.50
C LEU A 136 -4.11 5.42 -1.21
N LEU A 137 -3.62 4.48 -2.04
CA LEU A 137 -2.30 4.57 -2.66
C LEU A 137 -2.27 5.43 -3.94
N SER A 138 -3.42 5.90 -4.40
CA SER A 138 -3.51 6.99 -5.39
C SER A 138 -3.75 8.36 -4.72
N ILE A 139 -4.66 8.42 -3.76
CA ILE A 139 -5.09 9.67 -3.13
C ILE A 139 -4.12 10.15 -2.06
N GLY A 140 -3.46 9.25 -1.32
CA GLY A 140 -2.44 9.61 -0.33
C GLY A 140 -1.31 10.45 -0.95
N PRO A 141 -0.62 9.96 -1.99
CA PRO A 141 0.37 10.75 -2.72
C PRO A 141 -0.21 12.02 -3.38
N LEU A 142 -1.46 11.98 -3.87
CA LEU A 142 -2.12 13.17 -4.41
C LEU A 142 -2.32 14.25 -3.33
N ILE A 143 -2.71 13.87 -2.11
CA ILE A 143 -2.83 14.80 -0.98
C ILE A 143 -1.49 15.49 -0.73
N CYS A 144 -0.39 14.72 -0.69
CA CYS A 144 0.96 15.25 -0.52
C CYS A 144 1.33 16.22 -1.66
N ALA A 145 1.08 15.83 -2.91
CA ALA A 145 1.40 16.65 -4.08
C ALA A 145 0.63 17.98 -4.06
N LEU A 146 -0.68 17.96 -3.81
CA LEU A 146 -1.53 19.16 -3.75
C LEU A 146 -1.16 20.07 -2.55
N ALA A 147 -0.87 19.47 -1.40
CA ALA A 147 -0.41 20.20 -0.21
C ALA A 147 0.95 20.87 -0.44
N ALA A 148 1.87 20.20 -1.12
CA ALA A 148 3.15 20.79 -1.52
C ALA A 148 3.00 21.86 -2.61
N GLY A 149 1.83 21.96 -3.28
CA GLY A 149 1.56 22.93 -4.35
C GLY A 149 1.85 22.41 -5.75
N ASN A 150 2.14 21.12 -5.88
CA ASN A 150 2.42 20.48 -7.16
C ASN A 150 1.13 20.21 -7.98
N HIS A 151 1.33 19.94 -9.26
CA HIS A 151 0.39 19.29 -10.16
C HIS A 151 0.62 17.79 -10.13
N ALA A 152 -0.37 16.97 -10.51
CA ALA A 152 -0.23 15.52 -10.46
C ALA A 152 -0.86 14.80 -11.64
N MET A 153 -0.21 13.74 -12.11
CA MET A 153 -0.77 12.75 -13.02
C MET A 153 -0.75 11.38 -12.35
N ILE A 154 -1.88 10.70 -12.32
CA ILE A 154 -2.06 9.44 -11.59
C ILE A 154 -2.29 8.31 -12.59
N LYS A 155 -1.49 7.26 -12.54
CA LYS A 155 -1.64 6.04 -13.30
C LYS A 155 -2.23 4.94 -12.42
N ILE A 156 -3.41 4.47 -12.77
CA ILE A 156 -4.11 3.39 -12.04
C ILE A 156 -3.71 2.03 -12.63
N SER A 157 -3.59 1.03 -11.77
CA SER A 157 -3.33 -0.35 -12.17
C SER A 157 -4.45 -0.88 -13.09
N SER A 158 -4.10 -1.63 -14.12
CA SER A 158 -5.07 -2.31 -14.97
C SER A 158 -5.93 -3.36 -14.23
N ALA A 159 -5.48 -3.83 -13.07
CA ALA A 159 -6.26 -4.71 -12.22
C ALA A 159 -7.34 -3.97 -11.38
N SER A 160 -7.35 -2.64 -11.42
CA SER A 160 -8.33 -1.78 -10.74
C SER A 160 -9.02 -0.86 -11.76
N ALA A 161 -9.50 -1.44 -12.86
CA ALA A 161 -10.05 -0.68 -13.99
C ALA A 161 -11.36 0.02 -13.65
N ALA A 162 -12.28 -0.67 -12.99
CA ALA A 162 -13.56 -0.08 -12.57
C ALA A 162 -13.35 1.08 -11.58
N PHE A 163 -12.45 0.89 -10.61
CA PHE A 163 -12.06 1.97 -9.72
C PHE A 163 -11.43 3.15 -10.48
N GLY A 164 -10.56 2.88 -11.45
CA GLY A 164 -9.90 3.89 -12.26
C GLY A 164 -10.88 4.79 -13.02
N GLU A 165 -11.95 4.23 -13.59
CA GLU A 165 -13.01 4.97 -14.28
C GLU A 165 -13.78 5.90 -13.32
N VAL A 166 -14.12 5.40 -12.13
CA VAL A 166 -14.79 6.21 -11.11
C VAL A 166 -13.89 7.32 -10.61
N LEU A 167 -12.59 7.03 -10.41
CA LEU A 167 -11.62 8.03 -9.95
C LEU A 167 -11.41 9.14 -10.97
N GLU A 168 -11.27 8.80 -12.24
CA GLU A 168 -11.15 9.77 -13.34
C GLU A 168 -12.33 10.72 -13.36
N LYS A 169 -13.56 10.18 -13.34
CA LYS A 169 -14.79 10.97 -13.27
C LYS A 169 -14.83 11.88 -12.03
N ALA A 170 -14.52 11.33 -10.85
CA ALA A 170 -14.59 12.06 -9.59
C ALA A 170 -13.57 13.21 -9.55
N LEU A 171 -12.33 12.97 -9.97
CA LEU A 171 -11.30 14.00 -9.95
C LEU A 171 -11.50 15.06 -11.04
N ALA A 172 -12.04 14.71 -12.20
CA ALA A 172 -12.41 15.66 -13.26
C ALA A 172 -13.52 16.64 -12.82
N GLU A 173 -14.41 16.23 -11.91
CA GLU A 173 -15.40 17.13 -11.31
C GLU A 173 -14.76 18.17 -10.36
N ALA A 174 -13.68 17.79 -9.67
CA ALA A 174 -13.04 18.65 -8.68
C ALA A 174 -11.91 19.52 -9.24
N PHE A 175 -11.20 19.04 -10.25
CA PHE A 175 -9.97 19.65 -10.72
C PHE A 175 -9.90 19.67 -12.25
N PRO A 176 -9.36 20.75 -12.84
CA PRO A 176 -9.03 20.75 -14.26
C PRO A 176 -7.85 19.78 -14.50
N LYS A 177 -7.81 19.22 -15.73
CA LYS A 177 -6.81 18.22 -16.12
C LYS A 177 -5.36 18.75 -16.00
N GLU A 178 -5.18 20.02 -16.17
CA GLU A 178 -3.91 20.73 -16.01
C GLU A 178 -3.39 20.70 -14.57
N LEU A 179 -4.26 20.46 -13.57
CA LEU A 179 -3.87 20.34 -12.16
C LEU A 179 -3.79 18.88 -11.72
N VAL A 180 -4.82 18.09 -12.04
CA VAL A 180 -4.87 16.66 -11.69
C VAL A 180 -5.42 15.88 -12.88
N ALA A 181 -4.67 14.90 -13.36
CA ALA A 181 -5.08 13.99 -14.41
C ALA A 181 -5.04 12.54 -13.95
N VAL A 182 -5.98 11.72 -14.40
CA VAL A 182 -5.99 10.26 -14.18
C VAL A 182 -5.76 9.56 -15.50
N VAL A 183 -4.95 8.52 -15.49
CA VAL A 183 -4.58 7.70 -16.64
C VAL A 183 -4.92 6.25 -16.33
N ASN A 184 -5.78 5.66 -17.13
CA ASN A 184 -6.11 4.24 -17.09
C ASN A 184 -5.35 3.51 -18.21
N GLY A 185 -5.26 2.17 -18.16
CA GLY A 185 -4.66 1.36 -19.21
C GLY A 185 -3.64 0.34 -18.74
N GLY A 186 -3.21 -0.53 -19.65
CA GLY A 186 -2.33 -1.68 -19.40
C GLY A 186 -0.84 -1.38 -19.49
N GLY A 187 -0.04 -2.47 -19.65
CA GLY A 187 1.41 -2.44 -19.58
C GLY A 187 2.11 -1.43 -20.51
N VAL A 188 1.66 -1.29 -21.76
CA VAL A 188 2.23 -0.33 -22.73
C VAL A 188 2.12 1.10 -22.22
N ILE A 189 0.94 1.46 -21.67
CA ILE A 189 0.70 2.79 -21.10
C ILE A 189 1.52 2.99 -19.82
N SER A 190 1.69 1.94 -19.02
CA SER A 190 2.52 2.00 -17.81
C SER A 190 3.99 2.25 -18.13
N ASP A 191 4.55 1.59 -19.15
CA ASP A 191 5.92 1.81 -19.60
C ASP A 191 6.10 3.25 -20.13
N ALA A 192 5.19 3.70 -21.01
CA ALA A 192 5.22 5.08 -21.51
C ALA A 192 5.12 6.12 -20.38
N PHE A 193 4.28 5.86 -19.38
CA PHE A 193 4.13 6.74 -18.21
C PHE A 193 5.44 6.85 -17.40
N CYS A 194 6.13 5.73 -17.18
CA CYS A 194 7.40 5.72 -16.43
C CYS A 194 8.52 6.52 -17.12
N ARG A 195 8.46 6.67 -18.44
CA ARG A 195 9.44 7.40 -19.26
C ARG A 195 9.11 8.89 -19.41
N LEU A 196 8.01 9.37 -18.87
CA LEU A 196 7.68 10.79 -18.93
C LEU A 196 8.65 11.60 -18.06
N PRO A 197 9.09 12.78 -18.52
CA PRO A 197 9.98 13.65 -17.76
C PRO A 197 9.22 14.42 -16.66
N PHE A 198 8.70 13.70 -15.66
CA PHE A 198 8.14 14.29 -14.45
C PHE A 198 9.19 15.03 -13.63
N ASP A 199 8.76 15.87 -12.73
CA ASP A 199 9.65 16.51 -11.75
C ASP A 199 9.86 15.63 -10.51
N LYS A 200 8.99 14.65 -10.30
CA LYS A 200 9.11 13.52 -9.36
C LYS A 200 8.18 12.39 -9.76
N LEU A 201 8.59 11.13 -9.52
CA LEU A 201 7.77 9.96 -9.74
C LEU A 201 7.63 9.16 -8.45
N ILE A 202 6.40 8.82 -8.08
CA ILE A 202 6.06 7.99 -6.93
C ILE A 202 5.51 6.67 -7.46
N PHE A 203 6.07 5.57 -7.04
CA PHE A 203 5.64 4.22 -7.41
C PHE A 203 5.38 3.39 -6.16
N THR A 204 4.23 2.76 -6.10
CA THR A 204 3.93 1.72 -5.10
C THR A 204 3.66 0.40 -5.81
N GLY A 205 4.38 -0.67 -5.43
CA GLY A 205 4.23 -1.99 -6.04
C GLY A 205 5.34 -2.97 -5.72
N SER A 206 5.51 -4.00 -6.56
CA SER A 206 6.53 -5.02 -6.33
C SER A 206 7.95 -4.51 -6.60
N THR A 207 8.93 -5.07 -5.88
CA THR A 207 10.36 -4.75 -6.05
C THR A 207 10.85 -4.95 -7.49
N ALA A 208 10.37 -5.99 -8.18
CA ALA A 208 10.75 -6.26 -9.57
C ALA A 208 10.30 -5.14 -10.50
N VAL A 209 9.05 -4.68 -10.37
CA VAL A 209 8.52 -3.57 -11.17
C VAL A 209 9.18 -2.24 -10.76
N GLY A 210 9.44 -2.02 -9.47
CA GLY A 210 10.13 -0.83 -8.98
C GLY A 210 11.51 -0.62 -9.61
N LYS A 211 12.27 -1.70 -9.81
CA LYS A 211 13.55 -1.64 -10.55
C LYS A 211 13.36 -1.17 -12.00
N THR A 212 12.32 -1.63 -12.68
CA THR A 212 12.00 -1.20 -14.05
C THR A 212 11.58 0.27 -14.08
N VAL A 213 10.75 0.71 -13.12
CA VAL A 213 10.33 2.10 -13.00
C VAL A 213 11.52 3.02 -12.76
N MET A 214 12.42 2.64 -11.85
CA MET A 214 13.62 3.42 -11.56
C MET A 214 14.55 3.53 -12.78
N ALA A 215 14.73 2.44 -13.52
CA ALA A 215 15.53 2.44 -14.74
C ALA A 215 14.94 3.36 -15.82
N ALA A 216 13.62 3.32 -16.03
CA ALA A 216 12.94 4.18 -16.99
C ALA A 216 13.00 5.67 -16.57
N ALA A 217 12.78 5.98 -15.31
CA ALA A 217 12.86 7.34 -14.77
C ALA A 217 14.26 7.93 -14.89
N ALA A 218 15.31 7.12 -14.76
CA ALA A 218 16.71 7.54 -14.87
C ALA A 218 17.06 8.11 -16.25
N GLU A 219 16.37 7.71 -17.32
CA GLU A 219 16.58 8.25 -18.68
C GLU A 219 16.38 9.77 -18.73
N ASN A 220 15.50 10.30 -17.87
CA ASN A 220 15.18 11.73 -17.76
C ASN A 220 15.66 12.36 -16.43
N LEU A 221 16.49 11.67 -15.65
CA LEU A 221 16.94 12.09 -14.31
C LEU A 221 15.77 12.41 -13.36
N VAL A 222 14.63 11.72 -13.51
CA VAL A 222 13.46 11.92 -12.65
C VAL A 222 13.72 11.30 -11.28
N PRO A 223 13.68 12.07 -10.18
CA PRO A 223 13.78 11.51 -8.83
C PRO A 223 12.58 10.60 -8.53
N VAL A 224 12.83 9.42 -7.97
CA VAL A 224 11.79 8.44 -7.65
C VAL A 224 11.62 8.26 -6.15
N ILE A 225 10.38 7.98 -5.72
CA ILE A 225 10.07 7.35 -4.44
C ILE A 225 9.49 5.98 -4.77
N LEU A 226 10.07 4.93 -4.19
CA LEU A 226 9.69 3.55 -4.43
C LEU A 226 9.16 2.93 -3.14
N GLU A 227 7.84 2.83 -3.01
CA GLU A 227 7.17 2.09 -1.95
C GLU A 227 6.99 0.63 -2.38
N LEU A 228 7.82 -0.24 -1.81
CA LEU A 228 7.94 -1.63 -2.25
C LEU A 228 7.52 -2.58 -1.12
N GLY A 229 7.10 -3.77 -1.51
CA GLY A 229 6.78 -4.83 -0.57
C GLY A 229 8.02 -5.45 0.10
N GLY A 230 7.78 -6.52 0.81
CA GLY A 230 8.80 -7.33 1.48
C GLY A 230 8.13 -8.42 2.29
N LYS A 231 8.93 -9.34 2.83
CA LYS A 231 8.43 -10.40 3.72
C LYS A 231 8.46 -9.90 5.15
N SER A 232 7.34 -9.38 5.64
CA SER A 232 7.20 -8.80 6.99
C SER A 232 7.13 -9.90 8.07
N PRO A 233 8.19 -10.11 8.88
CA PRO A 233 8.21 -11.14 9.91
C PRO A 233 7.37 -10.75 11.13
N VAL A 234 6.86 -11.79 11.79
CA VAL A 234 6.30 -11.70 13.14
C VAL A 234 7.17 -12.52 14.08
N LEU A 235 7.59 -11.93 15.20
CA LEU A 235 8.33 -12.57 16.28
C LEU A 235 7.48 -12.54 17.54
N VAL A 236 7.35 -13.68 18.23
CA VAL A 236 6.57 -13.79 19.45
C VAL A 236 7.46 -14.27 20.59
N HIS A 237 7.53 -13.49 21.67
CA HIS A 237 8.29 -13.88 22.86
C HIS A 237 7.52 -14.94 23.68
N PRO A 238 8.22 -15.89 24.36
CA PRO A 238 7.57 -16.96 25.14
C PRO A 238 6.62 -16.49 26.26
N SER A 239 6.77 -15.27 26.76
CA SER A 239 5.95 -14.72 27.85
C SER A 239 4.61 -14.15 27.43
N ILE A 240 4.32 -14.10 26.13
CA ILE A 240 3.08 -13.49 25.60
C ILE A 240 1.97 -14.51 25.51
N ASP A 241 0.75 -14.10 25.87
CA ASP A 241 -0.47 -14.90 25.66
C ASP A 241 -0.72 -15.06 24.15
N LEU A 242 -0.68 -16.29 23.68
CA LEU A 242 -0.87 -16.63 22.27
C LEU A 242 -2.29 -16.37 21.76
N ARG A 243 -3.28 -16.26 22.64
CA ARG A 243 -4.64 -15.86 22.28
C ARG A 243 -4.67 -14.43 21.75
N ASP A 244 -4.02 -13.50 22.45
CA ASP A 244 -3.92 -12.10 22.03
C ASP A 244 -3.15 -11.96 20.72
N VAL A 245 -2.06 -12.72 20.57
CA VAL A 245 -1.29 -12.78 19.34
C VAL A 245 -2.14 -13.28 18.19
N ALA A 246 -2.83 -14.39 18.36
CA ALA A 246 -3.67 -15.01 17.33
C ALA A 246 -4.78 -14.06 16.84
N GLN A 247 -5.43 -13.33 17.76
CA GLN A 247 -6.45 -12.33 17.40
C GLN A 247 -5.87 -11.21 16.51
N ARG A 248 -4.73 -10.65 16.90
CA ARG A 248 -4.09 -9.57 16.15
C ARG A 248 -3.56 -10.05 14.81
N ILE A 249 -2.96 -11.25 14.78
CA ILE A 249 -2.47 -11.85 13.54
C ILE A 249 -3.62 -12.25 12.61
N ALA A 250 -4.73 -12.77 13.12
CA ALA A 250 -5.91 -13.07 12.31
C ALA A 250 -6.43 -11.81 11.61
N VAL A 251 -6.63 -10.72 12.33
CA VAL A 251 -7.02 -9.43 11.73
C VAL A 251 -5.97 -8.96 10.73
N GLY A 252 -4.70 -8.90 11.12
CA GLY A 252 -3.64 -8.34 10.27
C GLY A 252 -3.32 -9.19 9.03
N LYS A 253 -3.48 -10.52 9.13
CA LYS A 253 -3.24 -11.43 8.00
C LYS A 253 -4.42 -11.51 7.06
N LEU A 254 -5.64 -11.38 7.57
CA LEU A 254 -6.85 -11.63 6.78
C LEU A 254 -7.51 -10.35 6.26
N TRP A 255 -7.10 -9.19 6.72
CA TRP A 255 -7.48 -7.92 6.13
C TRP A 255 -7.08 -7.90 4.65
N ASN A 256 -8.02 -7.63 3.76
CA ASN A 256 -7.84 -7.76 2.30
C ASN A 256 -7.30 -9.14 1.87
N ALA A 257 -7.65 -10.20 2.61
CA ALA A 257 -7.11 -11.55 2.42
C ALA A 257 -5.57 -11.59 2.35
N GLY A 258 -4.88 -10.77 3.13
CA GLY A 258 -3.43 -10.69 3.19
C GLY A 258 -2.75 -10.04 1.98
N GLN A 259 -3.51 -9.43 1.08
CA GLN A 259 -3.01 -8.72 -0.10
C GLN A 259 -2.55 -7.30 0.28
N THR A 260 -1.64 -7.24 1.24
CA THR A 260 -1.17 -6.02 1.90
C THR A 260 0.35 -6.07 2.06
N CYS A 261 1.05 -5.02 1.67
CA CYS A 261 2.53 -4.93 1.71
C CYS A 261 3.13 -5.05 3.11
N VAL A 262 2.35 -4.77 4.14
CA VAL A 262 2.72 -4.87 5.56
C VAL A 262 1.96 -5.99 6.29
N ALA A 263 1.25 -6.89 5.58
CA ALA A 263 0.64 -8.04 6.22
C ALA A 263 1.71 -8.95 6.85
N PRO A 264 1.43 -9.58 8.00
CA PRO A 264 2.26 -10.67 8.51
C PRO A 264 2.55 -11.68 7.40
N ASP A 265 3.81 -11.83 7.00
CA ASP A 265 4.17 -12.70 5.87
C ASP A 265 4.58 -14.08 6.36
N TYR A 266 5.44 -14.15 7.37
CA TYR A 266 5.83 -15.37 8.07
C TYR A 266 6.01 -15.10 9.57
N MET A 267 6.00 -16.16 10.38
CA MET A 267 5.95 -16.03 11.82
C MET A 267 6.96 -16.95 12.51
N PHE A 268 7.60 -16.43 13.58
CA PHE A 268 8.39 -17.19 14.52
C PHE A 268 7.67 -17.32 15.85
N LEU A 269 7.49 -18.56 16.29
CA LEU A 269 6.94 -18.92 17.61
C LEU A 269 8.02 -19.59 18.47
N PRO A 270 7.95 -19.45 19.80
CA PRO A 270 8.78 -20.24 20.68
C PRO A 270 8.57 -21.74 20.47
N LEU A 271 9.63 -22.53 20.70
CA LEU A 271 9.61 -23.98 20.54
C LEU A 271 8.42 -24.63 21.29
N GLY A 272 7.67 -25.50 20.62
CA GLY A 272 6.51 -26.21 21.16
C GLY A 272 5.22 -25.37 21.28
N LYS A 273 5.18 -24.14 20.73
CA LYS A 273 4.03 -23.25 20.84
C LYS A 273 3.14 -23.22 19.60
N THR A 274 3.52 -23.89 18.54
CA THR A 274 2.80 -23.87 17.27
C THR A 274 1.39 -24.42 17.37
N ALA A 275 1.18 -25.55 18.05
CA ALA A 275 -0.15 -26.16 18.18
C ALA A 275 -1.14 -25.24 18.94
N GLU A 276 -0.70 -24.68 20.08
CA GLU A 276 -1.49 -23.73 20.88
C GLU A 276 -1.90 -22.50 20.05
N PHE A 277 -0.96 -21.95 19.27
CA PHE A 277 -1.26 -20.80 18.39
C PHE A 277 -2.28 -21.17 17.30
N ILE A 278 -2.12 -22.34 16.66
CA ILE A 278 -3.04 -22.81 15.61
C ILE A 278 -4.47 -22.91 16.14
N ASP A 279 -4.65 -23.48 17.34
CA ASP A 279 -5.97 -23.62 17.96
C ASP A 279 -6.63 -22.25 18.20
N HIS A 280 -5.89 -21.28 18.73
CA HIS A 280 -6.37 -19.91 18.92
C HIS A 280 -6.64 -19.19 17.59
N PHE A 281 -5.76 -19.32 16.61
CA PHE A 281 -5.93 -18.69 15.31
C PHE A 281 -7.13 -19.27 14.56
N LYS A 282 -7.34 -20.61 14.62
CA LYS A 282 -8.50 -21.29 14.06
C LYS A 282 -9.79 -20.77 14.69
N ALA A 283 -9.87 -20.65 16.00
CA ALA A 283 -11.05 -20.10 16.70
C ALA A 283 -11.34 -18.66 16.26
N CYS A 284 -10.31 -17.84 16.06
CA CYS A 284 -10.47 -16.46 15.54
C CYS A 284 -11.04 -16.48 14.12
N VAL A 285 -10.50 -17.30 13.22
CA VAL A 285 -10.98 -17.41 11.83
C VAL A 285 -12.43 -17.86 11.79
N GLU A 286 -12.79 -18.90 12.53
CA GLU A 286 -14.15 -19.43 12.61
C GLU A 286 -15.15 -18.39 13.12
N SER A 287 -14.72 -17.53 14.06
CA SER A 287 -15.53 -16.44 14.58
C SER A 287 -15.71 -15.30 13.57
N MET A 288 -14.62 -14.92 12.85
CA MET A 288 -14.64 -13.82 11.89
C MET A 288 -15.30 -14.21 10.57
N TYR A 289 -15.04 -15.43 10.11
CA TYR A 289 -15.45 -15.94 8.80
C TYR A 289 -16.02 -17.35 8.93
N PRO A 290 -17.21 -17.53 9.52
CA PRO A 290 -17.87 -18.85 9.66
C PRO A 290 -18.25 -19.48 8.31
N ASP A 291 -18.19 -18.70 7.26
CA ASP A 291 -18.44 -19.02 5.85
C ASP A 291 -17.40 -18.28 5.02
N ILE A 292 -16.71 -18.94 4.13
CA ILE A 292 -15.70 -18.34 3.26
C ILE A 292 -16.32 -17.94 1.91
N THR A 293 -17.09 -18.84 1.32
CA THR A 293 -17.57 -18.72 -0.06
C THR A 293 -18.55 -17.55 -0.22
N HIS A 294 -19.56 -17.48 0.65
CA HIS A 294 -20.62 -16.48 0.55
C HIS A 294 -20.41 -15.26 1.46
N ASN A 295 -19.33 -15.24 2.23
CA ASN A 295 -19.00 -14.12 3.10
C ASN A 295 -18.56 -12.90 2.28
N GLN A 296 -19.33 -11.81 2.35
CA GLN A 296 -19.04 -10.56 1.63
C GLN A 296 -17.85 -9.80 2.23
N ASP A 297 -17.50 -10.08 3.49
CA ASP A 297 -16.36 -9.45 4.15
C ASP A 297 -15.05 -10.23 3.95
N TYR A 298 -15.10 -11.47 3.41
CA TYR A 298 -13.88 -12.21 3.06
C TYR A 298 -13.46 -11.96 1.62
N THR A 299 -12.38 -11.23 1.45
CA THR A 299 -11.93 -10.71 0.14
C THR A 299 -11.40 -11.81 -0.79
N SER A 300 -11.77 -11.75 -2.07
CA SER A 300 -11.23 -12.61 -3.14
C SER A 300 -9.79 -12.20 -3.50
N ILE A 301 -9.01 -13.13 -4.04
CA ILE A 301 -7.74 -12.80 -4.66
C ILE A 301 -8.01 -12.03 -5.96
N ILE A 302 -7.29 -10.94 -6.17
CA ILE A 302 -7.59 -9.92 -7.20
C ILE A 302 -7.80 -10.52 -8.60
N ASN A 303 -7.01 -11.52 -9.01
CA ASN A 303 -7.13 -12.14 -10.32
C ASN A 303 -6.61 -13.59 -10.32
N VAL A 304 -6.89 -14.30 -11.40
CA VAL A 304 -6.51 -15.71 -11.59
C VAL A 304 -4.98 -15.90 -11.53
N LYS A 305 -4.18 -14.96 -12.03
CA LYS A 305 -2.72 -15.05 -11.98
C LYS A 305 -2.22 -15.08 -10.53
N GLN A 306 -2.74 -14.21 -9.66
CA GLN A 306 -2.34 -14.18 -8.25
C GLN A 306 -2.91 -15.39 -7.48
N TYR A 307 -4.11 -15.83 -7.81
CA TYR A 307 -4.68 -17.04 -7.25
C TYR A 307 -3.82 -18.27 -7.54
N ASN A 308 -3.47 -18.50 -8.81
CA ASN A 308 -2.63 -19.62 -9.22
C ASN A 308 -1.22 -19.54 -8.61
N ARG A 309 -0.65 -18.34 -8.44
CA ARG A 309 0.63 -18.15 -7.77
C ARG A 309 0.58 -18.63 -6.32
N LEU A 310 -0.47 -18.30 -5.59
CA LEU A 310 -0.66 -18.73 -4.20
C LEU A 310 -0.88 -20.25 -4.09
N GLN A 311 -1.67 -20.83 -4.99
CA GLN A 311 -1.82 -22.28 -5.05
C GLN A 311 -0.49 -22.97 -5.33
N GLY A 312 0.32 -22.44 -6.26
CA GLY A 312 1.64 -22.97 -6.55
C GLY A 312 2.59 -22.93 -5.34
N TYR A 313 2.47 -21.94 -4.46
CA TYR A 313 3.25 -21.92 -3.20
C TYR A 313 2.83 -23.02 -2.23
N LEU A 314 1.54 -23.35 -2.17
CA LEU A 314 1.04 -24.45 -1.34
C LEU A 314 1.45 -25.81 -1.90
N ASP A 315 1.43 -25.97 -3.21
CA ASP A 315 1.84 -27.21 -3.87
C ASP A 315 3.35 -27.44 -3.69
N ASP A 316 4.18 -26.44 -3.94
CA ASP A 316 5.65 -26.48 -3.67
C ASP A 316 5.94 -26.83 -2.20
N ALA A 317 5.20 -26.23 -1.26
CA ALA A 317 5.39 -26.54 0.15
C ALA A 317 5.03 -27.99 0.50
N ARG A 318 3.90 -28.52 -0.03
CA ARG A 318 3.50 -29.91 0.17
C ARG A 318 4.52 -30.90 -0.43
N GLU A 319 5.00 -30.63 -1.64
CA GLU A 319 6.01 -31.47 -2.31
C GLU A 319 7.32 -31.53 -1.53
N GLN A 320 7.67 -30.45 -0.82
CA GLN A 320 8.86 -30.38 0.03
C GLN A 320 8.61 -30.85 1.48
N GLY A 321 7.45 -31.40 1.81
CA GLY A 321 7.16 -32.02 3.09
C GLY A 321 6.59 -31.06 4.17
N ALA A 322 6.17 -29.86 3.80
CA ALA A 322 5.45 -28.98 4.73
C ALA A 322 4.05 -29.52 5.04
N GLN A 323 3.57 -29.23 6.23
CA GLN A 323 2.19 -29.49 6.61
C GLN A 323 1.34 -28.24 6.29
N VAL A 324 0.35 -28.41 5.45
CA VAL A 324 -0.59 -27.37 5.05
C VAL A 324 -1.90 -27.55 5.80
N ILE A 325 -2.28 -26.58 6.61
CA ILE A 325 -3.45 -26.60 7.49
C ILE A 325 -4.42 -25.50 7.00
N GLU A 326 -5.37 -25.90 6.20
CA GLU A 326 -6.45 -25.02 5.72
C GLU A 326 -7.50 -24.84 6.82
N ILE A 327 -7.89 -23.59 7.08
CA ILE A 327 -8.95 -23.27 8.04
C ILE A 327 -10.18 -22.85 7.24
N ASN A 328 -11.01 -23.84 6.93
CA ASN A 328 -12.21 -23.73 6.13
C ASN A 328 -13.38 -24.34 6.92
N PRO A 329 -14.12 -23.55 7.71
CA PRO A 329 -15.08 -24.08 8.70
C PRO A 329 -16.17 -24.98 8.12
N ARG A 330 -16.55 -24.76 6.87
CA ARG A 330 -17.59 -25.54 6.18
C ARG A 330 -17.06 -26.46 5.08
N SER A 331 -15.74 -26.57 4.93
CA SER A 331 -15.09 -27.34 3.86
C SER A 331 -15.60 -26.97 2.46
N GLU A 332 -15.75 -25.67 2.22
CA GLU A 332 -16.33 -25.14 0.99
C GLU A 332 -15.29 -25.12 -0.14
N ASN A 333 -15.77 -25.30 -1.38
CA ASN A 333 -14.96 -25.01 -2.56
C ASN A 333 -15.25 -23.58 -3.05
N SER A 334 -14.29 -22.69 -2.88
CA SER A 334 -14.40 -21.27 -3.24
C SER A 334 -13.49 -20.85 -4.39
N ALA A 335 -12.96 -21.84 -5.15
CA ALA A 335 -12.00 -21.59 -6.25
C ALA A 335 -12.57 -20.69 -7.36
N ASP A 336 -13.84 -20.90 -7.75
CA ASP A 336 -14.52 -20.12 -8.79
C ASP A 336 -14.64 -18.64 -8.42
N LEU A 337 -14.67 -18.33 -7.12
CA LEU A 337 -14.67 -16.96 -6.59
C LEU A 337 -13.27 -16.44 -6.29
N ARG A 338 -12.23 -17.19 -6.62
CA ARG A 338 -10.83 -16.90 -6.27
C ARG A 338 -10.62 -16.61 -4.79
N LYS A 339 -11.40 -17.22 -3.91
CA LYS A 339 -11.16 -17.15 -2.47
C LYS A 339 -10.27 -18.33 -2.04
N ILE A 340 -9.29 -18.03 -1.22
CA ILE A 340 -8.39 -19.01 -0.60
C ILE A 340 -8.65 -18.95 0.89
N ALA A 341 -9.04 -20.04 1.50
CA ALA A 341 -9.26 -20.11 2.95
C ALA A 341 -7.95 -19.76 3.69
N PRO A 342 -8.03 -19.12 4.87
CA PRO A 342 -6.85 -18.88 5.70
C PRO A 342 -6.07 -20.17 5.92
N THR A 343 -4.78 -20.16 5.61
CA THR A 343 -3.98 -21.39 5.60
C THR A 343 -2.68 -21.18 6.38
N ILE A 344 -2.46 -22.02 7.38
CA ILE A 344 -1.18 -22.12 8.10
C ILE A 344 -0.32 -23.17 7.43
N VAL A 345 0.99 -22.89 7.32
CA VAL A 345 1.97 -23.82 6.77
C VAL A 345 3.07 -24.02 7.80
N THR A 346 3.26 -25.25 8.30
CA THR A 346 4.30 -25.63 9.25
C THR A 346 5.33 -26.55 8.61
N ASN A 347 6.44 -26.81 9.31
CA ASN A 347 7.57 -27.57 8.78
C ASN A 347 8.16 -26.94 7.51
N VAL A 348 8.12 -25.61 7.45
CA VAL A 348 8.66 -24.87 6.29
C VAL A 348 10.18 -24.78 6.35
N THR A 349 10.81 -24.81 5.19
CA THR A 349 12.25 -24.58 5.03
C THR A 349 12.50 -23.28 4.26
N PRO A 350 13.67 -22.64 4.44
CA PRO A 350 14.03 -21.44 3.68
C PRO A 350 14.02 -21.63 2.16
N MET A 351 14.08 -22.85 1.67
CA MET A 351 14.14 -23.18 0.23
C MET A 351 12.77 -23.19 -0.45
N MET A 352 11.69 -23.34 0.31
CA MET A 352 10.32 -23.32 -0.22
C MET A 352 9.96 -21.96 -0.79
N GLN A 353 9.23 -21.93 -1.92
CA GLN A 353 8.85 -20.67 -2.59
C GLN A 353 8.07 -19.72 -1.68
N ILE A 354 7.21 -20.27 -0.82
CA ILE A 354 6.45 -19.49 0.18
C ILE A 354 7.39 -18.73 1.14
N MET A 355 8.62 -19.22 1.37
CA MET A 355 9.62 -18.57 2.21
C MET A 355 10.57 -17.66 1.45
N GLN A 356 10.67 -17.78 0.13
CA GLN A 356 11.55 -16.96 -0.72
C GLN A 356 10.86 -15.71 -1.27
N HIS A 357 9.57 -15.80 -1.55
CA HIS A 357 8.79 -14.72 -2.17
C HIS A 357 7.78 -14.11 -1.21
N GLU A 358 7.48 -12.82 -1.36
CA GLU A 358 6.37 -12.17 -0.66
C GLU A 358 5.07 -12.89 -0.99
N ILE A 359 4.32 -13.28 0.04
CA ILE A 359 3.12 -14.12 -0.11
C ILE A 359 1.98 -13.31 -0.73
N PHE A 360 1.67 -12.15 -0.14
CA PHE A 360 0.58 -11.29 -0.61
C PHE A 360 -0.76 -12.06 -0.76
N GLY A 361 -1.11 -12.78 0.30
CA GLY A 361 -2.26 -13.68 0.35
C GLY A 361 -2.50 -14.25 1.76
N PRO A 362 -3.56 -15.04 1.97
CA PRO A 362 -4.00 -15.51 3.29
C PRO A 362 -3.24 -16.77 3.77
N LEU A 363 -1.96 -16.89 3.42
CA LEU A 363 -1.10 -18.01 3.80
C LEU A 363 -0.09 -17.53 4.87
N LEU A 364 0.07 -18.29 5.95
CA LEU A 364 0.94 -17.96 7.07
C LEU A 364 1.91 -19.10 7.38
N PRO A 365 3.14 -19.07 6.86
CA PRO A 365 4.21 -19.97 7.29
C PRO A 365 4.61 -19.69 8.74
N ILE A 366 4.80 -20.77 9.53
CA ILE A 366 5.25 -20.71 10.91
C ILE A 366 6.52 -21.53 11.08
N MET A 367 7.51 -20.93 11.74
CA MET A 367 8.74 -21.57 12.20
C MET A 367 8.82 -21.47 13.72
N GLU A 368 9.41 -22.47 14.36
CA GLU A 368 9.73 -22.43 15.79
C GLU A 368 11.18 -21.99 16.00
N TYR A 369 11.44 -21.35 17.13
CA TYR A 369 12.77 -20.92 17.52
C TYR A 369 13.02 -21.19 19.02
N ASP A 370 14.28 -21.35 19.37
CA ASP A 370 14.76 -21.45 20.76
C ASP A 370 15.47 -20.16 21.18
N GLN A 371 16.37 -19.65 20.35
CA GLN A 371 17.14 -18.45 20.61
C GLN A 371 16.69 -17.28 19.70
N ILE A 372 16.44 -16.13 20.29
CA ILE A 372 15.99 -14.93 19.55
C ILE A 372 17.05 -14.43 18.56
N ASP A 373 18.34 -14.63 18.88
CA ASP A 373 19.44 -14.19 18.02
C ASP A 373 19.47 -14.96 16.69
N ASP A 374 19.09 -16.25 16.68
CA ASP A 374 18.97 -17.04 15.44
C ASP A 374 17.87 -16.45 14.53
N VAL A 375 16.80 -15.94 15.13
CA VAL A 375 15.71 -15.29 14.39
C VAL A 375 16.17 -13.94 13.83
N ILE A 376 16.90 -13.16 14.62
CA ILE A 376 17.48 -11.88 14.18
C ILE A 376 18.43 -12.11 13.00
N ASP A 377 19.31 -13.12 13.09
CA ASP A 377 20.23 -13.47 12.01
C ASP A 377 19.49 -13.93 10.75
N PHE A 378 18.45 -14.74 10.92
CA PHE A 378 17.60 -15.16 9.80
C PHE A 378 16.96 -13.97 9.08
N ILE A 379 16.41 -13.01 9.83
CA ILE A 379 15.81 -11.79 9.26
C ILE A 379 16.86 -10.97 8.52
N ASN A 380 18.02 -10.75 9.15
CA ASN A 380 19.11 -9.94 8.59
C ASN A 380 19.77 -10.58 7.37
N SER A 381 19.69 -11.90 7.21
CA SER A 381 20.17 -12.61 6.02
C SER A 381 19.31 -12.38 4.78
N ARG A 382 18.16 -11.71 4.92
CA ARG A 382 17.16 -11.49 3.87
C ARG A 382 17.03 -10.01 3.50
N PRO A 383 16.41 -9.69 2.34
CA PRO A 383 16.08 -8.31 2.02
C PRO A 383 15.25 -7.65 3.14
N ARG A 384 15.57 -6.40 3.44
CA ARG A 384 14.88 -5.61 4.49
C ARG A 384 13.38 -5.61 4.26
N PRO A 385 12.56 -5.99 5.25
CA PRO A 385 11.09 -5.97 5.15
C PRO A 385 10.55 -4.54 5.30
N LEU A 386 9.39 -4.29 4.75
CA LEU A 386 8.68 -3.02 4.96
C LEU A 386 8.19 -2.89 6.42
N ALA A 387 7.71 -3.99 7.03
CA ALA A 387 7.35 -4.01 8.44
C ALA A 387 7.96 -5.22 9.16
N LEU A 388 8.20 -5.07 10.47
CA LEU A 388 8.55 -6.13 11.40
C LEU A 388 7.67 -6.00 12.64
N TYR A 389 7.11 -7.11 13.12
CA TYR A 389 6.22 -7.14 14.26
C TYR A 389 6.81 -7.98 15.37
N TYR A 390 6.90 -7.41 16.59
CA TYR A 390 7.39 -8.08 17.77
C TYR A 390 6.36 -8.07 18.89
N PHE A 391 6.05 -9.24 19.42
CA PHE A 391 5.12 -9.41 20.51
C PHE A 391 5.84 -9.68 21.81
N ASP A 392 5.95 -8.65 22.63
CA ASP A 392 6.55 -8.66 23.98
C ASP A 392 6.17 -7.37 24.71
N PHE A 393 5.90 -7.44 26.01
CA PHE A 393 5.64 -6.26 26.83
C PHE A 393 6.91 -5.69 27.48
N ASP A 394 8.04 -6.38 27.41
CA ASP A 394 9.32 -5.89 27.93
C ASP A 394 9.98 -4.95 26.92
N GLN A 395 10.13 -3.69 27.31
CA GLN A 395 10.70 -2.67 26.43
C GLN A 395 12.18 -2.92 26.11
N ALA A 396 12.96 -3.43 27.07
CA ALA A 396 14.39 -3.66 26.85
C ALA A 396 14.62 -4.77 25.80
N ARG A 397 13.79 -5.82 25.83
CA ARG A 397 13.82 -6.86 24.79
C ARG A 397 13.32 -6.35 23.45
N ALA A 398 12.28 -5.52 23.45
CA ALA A 398 11.79 -4.89 22.22
C ALA A 398 12.87 -3.99 21.60
N ASP A 399 13.54 -3.16 22.39
CA ASP A 399 14.65 -2.32 21.95
C ASP A 399 15.83 -3.16 21.46
N TYR A 400 16.11 -4.30 22.10
CA TYR A 400 17.14 -5.24 21.66
C TYR A 400 16.90 -5.75 20.24
N VAL A 401 15.68 -6.19 19.94
CA VAL A 401 15.30 -6.66 18.60
C VAL A 401 15.31 -5.50 17.61
N ALA A 402 14.72 -4.35 17.95
CA ALA A 402 14.63 -3.19 17.07
C ALA A 402 16.01 -2.64 16.67
N GLN A 403 16.99 -2.64 17.60
CA GLN A 403 18.35 -2.15 17.33
C GLN A 403 19.19 -3.13 16.50
N ARG A 404 18.80 -4.40 16.42
CA ARG A 404 19.53 -5.45 15.70
C ARG A 404 18.89 -5.86 14.38
N THR A 405 17.71 -5.36 14.09
CA THR A 405 17.00 -5.59 12.82
C THR A 405 16.79 -4.27 12.09
N HIS A 406 16.51 -4.35 10.79
CA HIS A 406 16.21 -3.15 10.01
C HIS A 406 14.93 -3.38 9.19
N SER A 407 13.94 -2.52 9.42
CA SER A 407 12.65 -2.52 8.70
C SER A 407 12.16 -1.09 8.49
N GLY A 408 11.23 -0.88 7.58
CA GLY A 408 10.58 0.43 7.42
C GLY A 408 9.71 0.80 8.62
N HIS A 409 9.13 -0.22 9.29
CA HIS A 409 8.35 -0.06 10.51
C HIS A 409 8.64 -1.19 11.49
N PHE A 410 8.77 -0.86 12.77
CA PHE A 410 8.83 -1.81 13.87
C PHE A 410 7.57 -1.69 14.72
N GLY A 411 6.71 -2.73 14.71
CA GLY A 411 5.47 -2.76 15.46
C GLY A 411 5.58 -3.61 16.72
N GLN A 412 5.43 -3.00 17.91
CA GLN A 412 5.38 -3.74 19.17
C GLN A 412 3.94 -4.03 19.56
N ASN A 413 3.58 -5.30 19.76
CA ASN A 413 2.25 -5.79 20.16
C ASN A 413 1.10 -5.32 19.25
N THR A 414 1.39 -5.04 18.00
CA THR A 414 0.40 -4.58 17.02
C THR A 414 0.79 -5.02 15.62
N VAL A 415 -0.19 -5.04 14.71
CA VAL A 415 0.02 -5.28 13.27
C VAL A 415 -0.81 -4.28 12.47
N LEU A 416 -0.37 -3.90 11.28
CA LEU A 416 -1.03 -3.03 10.30
C LEU A 416 -1.32 -1.58 10.76
N THR A 417 -1.55 -1.31 12.04
CA THR A 417 -2.10 -0.04 12.54
C THR A 417 -1.29 1.19 12.17
N HIS A 418 -0.02 1.03 11.86
CA HIS A 418 0.86 2.13 11.47
C HIS A 418 0.50 2.76 10.11
N VAL A 419 -0.20 2.05 9.22
CA VAL A 419 -0.56 2.59 7.89
C VAL A 419 -1.51 3.78 7.93
N CYS A 420 -2.20 4.00 9.05
CA CYS A 420 -3.03 5.18 9.26
C CYS A 420 -2.26 6.37 9.86
N LEU A 421 -0.99 6.19 10.24
CA LEU A 421 -0.15 7.27 10.75
C LEU A 421 0.49 8.03 9.58
N LEU A 422 0.54 9.35 9.68
CA LEU A 422 1.04 10.23 8.62
C LEU A 422 2.55 10.24 8.45
N TYR A 423 3.27 9.67 9.37
CA TYR A 423 4.72 9.59 9.37
C TYR A 423 5.13 8.14 9.55
N THR A 424 4.77 7.33 8.58
CA THR A 424 5.10 5.92 8.66
C THR A 424 5.46 5.38 7.31
N SER A 425 6.44 4.54 7.32
CA SER A 425 6.95 3.81 6.18
C SER A 425 7.64 4.67 5.13
N PRO A 426 8.72 5.39 5.46
CA PRO A 426 9.75 5.51 4.45
C PRO A 426 10.13 4.06 4.10
N SER A 427 10.18 3.75 2.81
CA SER A 427 10.79 2.49 2.39
C SER A 427 12.13 2.33 3.12
N PRO A 428 12.51 1.13 3.61
CA PRO A 428 13.81 0.94 4.25
C PRO A 428 15.00 1.35 3.38
N ARG A 429 14.74 1.66 2.11
CA ARG A 429 15.73 2.14 1.14
C ARG A 429 15.81 3.68 1.05
N ASP A 430 14.85 4.40 1.64
CA ASP A 430 14.78 5.87 1.60
C ASP A 430 15.36 6.54 2.86
N VAL A 431 15.92 5.76 3.80
CA VAL A 431 16.42 6.25 5.10
C VAL A 431 17.89 6.69 5.04
N GLU A 432 18.49 6.84 3.87
CA GLU A 432 19.88 7.23 3.72
C GLU A 432 20.10 8.75 3.43
N GLU A 433 19.18 9.63 3.85
CA GLU A 433 19.44 11.09 3.82
C GLU A 433 19.18 11.77 5.17
#